data_1c6c3df3876b7edf17ca456feaecb463
#
_entry.id   1c6c3df3876b7edf17ca456feaecb463
#
_cell.length_a   1.000
_cell.length_b   1.000
_cell.length_c   1.000
_cell.angle_alpha   90.00
_cell.angle_beta   90.00
_cell.angle_gamma   90.00
#
_symmetry.space_group_name_H-M   'P 1'
#
loop_
_entity.id
_entity.type
_entity.pdbx_description
1 polymer ?
#
loop_
_entity_poly.entity_id
_entity_poly.type
_entity_poly.pdbx_seq_one_letter_code
_entity_poly.pdbx_strand_id
1 'polypeptide(L)'
;MIEQGLRQEINLVTTEAKNRRLEFITVEHLLIALLNIDEVLTFLRGKRINIDELRDELEQYIDSHTPVFPEDVDPDIVPSIGFQRILQRSVYQAHSAQKESVNAMNVFVSIFSEKESHAVSMLKLNNISRLDVMEGISSQLADT
;
A
#
# COMPACT_ATOMS: atom_id res chain seq x y z
N MET A 1 6.32 13.55 -6.38
CA MET A 1 5.92 12.78 -7.56
C MET A 1 6.04 11.30 -7.32
N ILE A 2 5.06 10.57 -7.77
CA ILE A 2 5.00 9.12 -7.56
C ILE A 2 5.53 8.44 -8.82
N GLU A 3 6.40 7.42 -8.68
CA GLU A 3 6.93 6.66 -9.80
C GLU A 3 5.80 6.07 -10.65
N GLN A 4 6.03 5.97 -11.96
CA GLN A 4 5.02 5.55 -12.92
C GLN A 4 4.45 4.17 -12.62
N GLY A 5 5.29 3.19 -12.34
CA GLY A 5 4.83 1.83 -12.03
C GLY A 5 3.95 1.77 -10.80
N LEU A 6 4.33 2.50 -9.76
CA LEU A 6 3.54 2.59 -8.53
C LEU A 6 2.20 3.28 -8.80
N ARG A 7 2.22 4.37 -9.56
CA ARG A 7 1.00 5.11 -9.91
C ARG A 7 0.04 4.22 -10.70
N GLN A 8 0.56 3.43 -11.63
CA GLN A 8 -0.25 2.49 -12.41
C GLN A 8 -0.95 1.47 -11.52
N GLU A 9 -0.23 0.91 -10.55
CA GLU A 9 -0.81 -0.07 -9.63
C GLU A 9 -1.86 0.56 -8.70
N ILE A 10 -1.62 1.77 -8.22
CA ILE A 10 -2.61 2.50 -7.44
C ILE A 10 -3.88 2.75 -8.27
N ASN A 11 -3.71 3.14 -9.53
CA ASN A 11 -4.84 3.37 -10.43
C ASN A 11 -5.63 2.08 -10.70
N LEU A 12 -4.94 0.94 -10.83
CA LEU A 12 -5.61 -0.36 -11.04
C LEU A 12 -6.46 -0.76 -9.85
N VAL A 13 -5.93 -0.66 -8.63
CA VAL A 13 -6.71 -1.01 -7.43
C VAL A 13 -7.86 -0.01 -7.23
N THR A 14 -7.68 1.26 -7.59
CA THR A 14 -8.73 2.26 -7.51
C THR A 14 -9.86 1.95 -8.49
N THR A 15 -9.52 1.59 -9.74
CA THR A 15 -10.49 1.22 -10.76
C THR A 15 -11.28 -0.01 -10.34
N GLU A 16 -10.60 -1.03 -9.80
CA GLU A 16 -11.25 -2.23 -9.32
C GLU A 16 -12.20 -1.93 -8.16
N ALA A 17 -11.77 -1.11 -7.21
CA ALA A 17 -12.61 -0.70 -6.09
C ALA A 17 -13.84 0.07 -6.56
N LYS A 18 -13.68 0.93 -7.56
CA LYS A 18 -14.79 1.67 -8.17
C LYS A 18 -15.79 0.72 -8.85
N ASN A 19 -15.27 -0.29 -9.57
CA ASN A 19 -16.13 -1.29 -10.23
C ASN A 19 -16.92 -2.10 -9.22
N ARG A 20 -16.37 -2.31 -8.03
CA ARG A 20 -17.04 -3.00 -6.92
C ARG A 20 -17.93 -2.06 -6.11
N ARG A 21 -18.04 -0.79 -6.51
CA ARG A 21 -18.88 0.24 -5.89
C ARG A 21 -18.53 0.53 -4.43
N LEU A 22 -17.27 0.37 -4.07
CA LEU A 22 -16.81 0.66 -2.72
C LEU A 22 -16.83 2.17 -2.46
N GLU A 23 -17.13 2.57 -1.22
CA GLU A 23 -17.16 3.99 -0.86
C GLU A 23 -15.76 4.56 -0.65
N PHE A 24 -14.81 3.72 -0.26
CA PHE A 24 -13.44 4.17 0.05
C PHE A 24 -12.39 3.32 -0.61
N ILE A 25 -11.28 3.97 -0.99
CA ILE A 25 -10.01 3.29 -1.23
C ILE A 25 -9.15 3.48 0.03
N THR A 26 -8.64 2.40 0.58
CA THR A 26 -8.10 2.36 1.95
C THR A 26 -6.61 2.02 1.97
N VAL A 27 -6.03 2.04 3.19
CA VAL A 27 -4.65 1.60 3.41
C VAL A 27 -4.45 0.16 2.93
N GLU A 28 -5.44 -0.72 3.15
CA GLU A 28 -5.38 -2.12 2.69
C GLU A 28 -5.31 -2.20 1.18
N HIS A 29 -6.05 -1.37 0.45
CA HIS A 29 -5.94 -1.28 -1.00
C HIS A 29 -4.55 -0.84 -1.43
N LEU A 30 -3.96 0.11 -0.71
CA LEU A 30 -2.63 0.60 -1.03
C LEU A 30 -1.59 -0.51 -0.87
N LEU A 31 -1.70 -1.30 0.21
CA LEU A 31 -0.80 -2.43 0.41
C LEU A 31 -0.95 -3.45 -0.72
N ILE A 32 -2.19 -3.74 -1.16
CA ILE A 32 -2.42 -4.64 -2.29
C ILE A 32 -1.71 -4.12 -3.55
N ALA A 33 -1.80 -2.81 -3.81
CA ALA A 33 -1.10 -2.21 -4.95
C ALA A 33 0.42 -2.46 -4.85
N LEU A 34 0.99 -2.31 -3.66
CA LEU A 34 2.42 -2.55 -3.44
C LEU A 34 2.81 -4.02 -3.68
N LEU A 35 1.89 -4.95 -3.42
CA LEU A 35 2.17 -6.38 -3.63
C LEU A 35 2.31 -6.77 -5.10
N ASN A 36 2.05 -5.85 -6.02
CA ASN A 36 2.23 -6.08 -7.46
C ASN A 36 3.52 -5.45 -7.99
N ILE A 37 4.37 -4.94 -7.12
CA ILE A 37 5.60 -4.24 -7.50
C ILE A 37 6.81 -5.07 -7.13
N ASP A 38 7.71 -5.27 -8.10
CA ASP A 38 8.85 -6.19 -7.97
C ASP A 38 9.73 -5.91 -6.76
N GLU A 39 10.01 -4.65 -6.47
CA GLU A 39 10.85 -4.29 -5.32
C GLU A 39 10.25 -4.78 -4.00
N VAL A 40 8.94 -4.61 -3.84
CA VAL A 40 8.22 -5.06 -2.64
C VAL A 40 8.18 -6.59 -2.60
N LEU A 41 7.88 -7.23 -3.74
CA LEU A 41 7.84 -8.69 -3.84
C LEU A 41 9.20 -9.31 -3.49
N THR A 42 10.28 -8.74 -4.00
CA THR A 42 11.63 -9.21 -3.71
C THR A 42 11.91 -9.14 -2.21
N PHE A 43 11.56 -8.02 -1.57
CA PHE A 43 11.72 -7.87 -0.14
C PHE A 43 10.93 -8.92 0.64
N LEU A 44 9.64 -9.09 0.30
CA LEU A 44 8.76 -10.03 1.01
C LEU A 44 9.19 -11.49 0.80
N ARG A 45 9.64 -11.84 -0.39
CA ARG A 45 10.18 -13.18 -0.65
C ARG A 45 11.42 -13.46 0.18
N GLY A 46 12.26 -12.45 0.36
CA GLY A 46 13.42 -12.54 1.24
C GLY A 46 13.05 -12.79 2.70
N LYS A 47 11.87 -12.37 3.12
CA LYS A 47 11.32 -12.62 4.46
C LYS A 47 10.49 -13.89 4.52
N ARG A 48 10.40 -14.65 3.44
CA ARG A 48 9.66 -15.92 3.34
C ARG A 48 8.16 -15.75 3.62
N ILE A 49 7.60 -14.64 3.18
CA ILE A 49 6.18 -14.35 3.35
C ILE A 49 5.39 -15.03 2.22
N ASN A 50 4.26 -15.64 2.58
CA ASN A 50 3.31 -16.15 1.59
C ASN A 50 2.49 -14.97 1.08
N ILE A 51 2.87 -14.47 -0.10
CA ILE A 51 2.28 -13.25 -0.67
C ILE A 51 0.82 -13.46 -1.05
N ASP A 52 0.48 -14.62 -1.60
CA ASP A 52 -0.90 -14.91 -2.00
C ASP A 52 -1.83 -14.94 -0.78
N GLU A 53 -1.37 -15.54 0.31
CA GLU A 53 -2.12 -15.57 1.56
C GLU A 53 -2.31 -14.15 2.13
N LEU A 54 -1.27 -13.35 2.11
CA LEU A 54 -1.35 -11.95 2.58
C LEU A 54 -2.35 -11.16 1.73
N ARG A 55 -2.29 -11.32 0.40
CA ARG A 55 -3.23 -10.67 -0.51
C ARG A 55 -4.66 -11.10 -0.24
N ASP A 56 -4.90 -12.39 -0.07
CA ASP A 56 -6.23 -12.93 0.20
C ASP A 56 -6.80 -12.38 1.50
N GLU A 57 -5.99 -12.30 2.55
CA GLU A 57 -6.42 -11.74 3.83
C GLU A 57 -6.79 -10.26 3.71
N LEU A 58 -6.02 -9.49 2.95
CA LEU A 58 -6.33 -8.09 2.68
C LEU A 58 -7.65 -7.95 1.91
N GLU A 59 -7.84 -8.77 0.88
CA GLU A 59 -9.08 -8.75 0.09
C GLU A 59 -10.29 -9.11 0.94
N GLN A 60 -10.18 -10.11 1.80
CA GLN A 60 -11.26 -10.49 2.70
C GLN A 60 -11.60 -9.37 3.69
N TYR A 61 -10.59 -8.69 4.21
CA TYR A 61 -10.80 -7.57 5.12
C TYR A 61 -11.54 -6.43 4.41
N ILE A 62 -11.11 -6.10 3.19
CA ILE A 62 -11.75 -5.06 2.39
C ILE A 62 -13.22 -5.41 2.15
N ASP A 63 -13.49 -6.64 1.74
CA ASP A 63 -14.86 -7.10 1.48
C ASP A 63 -15.76 -6.99 2.70
N SER A 64 -15.21 -7.27 3.88
CA SER A 64 -15.99 -7.31 5.10
C SER A 64 -16.17 -5.95 5.77
N HIS A 65 -15.29 -4.99 5.49
CA HIS A 65 -15.20 -3.74 6.26
C HIS A 65 -15.36 -2.47 5.45
N THR A 66 -15.43 -2.57 4.11
CA THR A 66 -15.57 -1.37 3.27
C THR A 66 -17.03 -1.22 2.85
N PRO A 67 -17.67 -0.08 3.17
CA PRO A 67 -19.04 0.17 2.72
C PRO A 67 -19.15 0.20 1.20
N VAL A 68 -20.32 -0.18 0.69
CA VAL A 68 -20.63 -0.25 -0.73
C VAL A 68 -21.77 0.72 -1.04
N PHE A 69 -21.62 1.48 -2.12
CA PHE A 69 -22.69 2.37 -2.55
C PHE A 69 -23.92 1.57 -2.99
N PRO A 70 -25.14 2.06 -2.71
CA PRO A 70 -26.38 1.46 -3.25
C PRO A 70 -26.36 1.45 -4.78
N GLU A 71 -27.05 0.49 -5.39
CA GLU A 71 -27.06 0.31 -6.85
C GLU A 71 -27.60 1.52 -7.62
N ASP A 72 -28.50 2.30 -6.99
CA ASP A 72 -29.13 3.47 -7.60
C ASP A 72 -28.33 4.76 -7.43
N VAL A 73 -27.14 4.68 -6.79
CA VAL A 73 -26.28 5.84 -6.55
C VAL A 73 -25.02 5.70 -7.42
N ASP A 74 -24.62 6.79 -8.09
CA ASP A 74 -23.36 6.80 -8.83
C ASP A 74 -22.20 6.67 -7.84
N PRO A 75 -21.31 5.70 -8.05
CA PRO A 75 -20.19 5.51 -7.12
C PRO A 75 -19.20 6.67 -7.25
N ASP A 76 -18.91 7.29 -6.11
CA ASP A 76 -17.93 8.36 -5.99
C ASP A 76 -16.93 7.97 -4.91
N ILE A 77 -16.03 7.07 -5.26
CA ILE A 77 -15.07 6.54 -4.33
C ILE A 77 -14.08 7.62 -3.90
N VAL A 78 -13.81 7.69 -2.60
CA VAL A 78 -12.86 8.66 -2.07
C VAL A 78 -11.74 7.93 -1.31
N PRO A 79 -10.51 8.49 -1.33
CA PRO A 79 -9.45 7.91 -0.51
C PRO A 79 -9.73 8.13 0.97
N SER A 80 -9.49 7.10 1.77
CA SER A 80 -9.60 7.21 3.23
C SER A 80 -8.55 8.20 3.75
N ILE A 81 -8.76 8.68 4.96
CA ILE A 81 -7.80 9.61 5.59
C ILE A 81 -6.43 8.95 5.72
N GLY A 82 -6.38 7.68 6.09
CA GLY A 82 -5.12 6.94 6.21
C GLY A 82 -4.40 6.82 4.87
N PHE A 83 -5.13 6.53 3.80
CA PHE A 83 -4.57 6.48 2.44
C PHE A 83 -3.92 7.82 2.07
N GLN A 84 -4.67 8.91 2.30
CA GLN A 84 -4.18 10.26 2.00
C GLN A 84 -2.93 10.60 2.82
N ARG A 85 -2.94 10.30 4.11
CA ARG A 85 -1.80 10.58 5.00
C ARG A 85 -0.54 9.86 4.55
N ILE A 86 -0.66 8.60 4.13
CA ILE A 86 0.49 7.82 3.68
C ILE A 86 1.12 8.46 2.44
N LEU A 87 0.31 8.81 1.44
CA LEU A 87 0.85 9.41 0.22
C LEU A 87 1.45 10.78 0.49
N GLN A 88 0.79 11.61 1.30
CA GLN A 88 1.30 12.93 1.66
C GLN A 88 2.64 12.83 2.38
N ARG A 89 2.75 11.91 3.34
CA ARG A 89 3.98 11.66 4.09
C ARG A 89 5.10 11.18 3.17
N SER A 90 4.78 10.26 2.26
CA SER A 90 5.76 9.72 1.33
C SER A 90 6.31 10.80 0.40
N VAL A 91 5.45 11.66 -0.12
CA VAL A 91 5.85 12.78 -0.96
C VAL A 91 6.70 13.78 -0.18
N TYR A 92 6.29 14.10 1.04
CA TYR A 92 7.05 15.01 1.91
C TYR A 92 8.45 14.46 2.20
N GLN A 93 8.54 13.18 2.55
CA GLN A 93 9.82 12.56 2.86
C GLN A 93 10.74 12.51 1.64
N ALA A 94 10.20 12.19 0.46
CA ALA A 94 10.98 12.18 -0.77
C ALA A 94 11.51 13.59 -1.08
N HIS A 95 10.66 14.60 -0.94
CA HIS A 95 11.05 15.97 -1.18
C HIS A 95 12.16 16.42 -0.20
N SER A 96 12.01 16.09 1.08
CA SER A 96 13.00 16.41 2.11
C SER A 96 14.35 15.73 1.86
N ALA A 97 14.33 14.55 1.25
CA ALA A 97 15.54 13.81 0.90
C ALA A 97 16.06 14.19 -0.50
N GLN A 98 15.47 15.19 -1.13
CA GLN A 98 15.84 15.69 -2.46
C GLN A 98 15.72 14.61 -3.55
N LYS A 99 14.77 13.70 -3.39
CA LYS A 99 14.44 12.70 -4.41
C LYS A 99 13.46 13.27 -5.40
N GLU A 100 13.60 12.86 -6.66
CA GLU A 100 12.69 13.31 -7.73
C GLU A 100 11.32 12.65 -7.64
N SER A 101 11.25 11.43 -7.11
CA SER A 101 10.01 10.68 -7.07
C SER A 101 9.92 9.77 -5.85
N VAL A 102 8.70 9.35 -5.54
CA VAL A 102 8.38 8.40 -4.49
C VAL A 102 8.29 7.01 -5.11
N ASN A 103 9.04 6.05 -4.58
CA ASN A 103 8.96 4.66 -5.04
C ASN A 103 8.12 3.82 -4.07
N ALA A 104 7.87 2.56 -4.47
CA ALA A 104 7.01 1.66 -3.70
C ALA A 104 7.54 1.39 -2.29
N MET A 105 8.84 1.23 -2.12
CA MET A 105 9.42 0.97 -0.80
C MET A 105 9.25 2.17 0.14
N ASN A 106 9.31 3.39 -0.39
CA ASN A 106 9.05 4.60 0.40
C ASN A 106 7.59 4.60 0.94
N VAL A 107 6.64 4.25 0.08
CA VAL A 107 5.23 4.14 0.49
C VAL A 107 5.06 3.02 1.51
N PHE A 108 5.72 1.89 1.30
CA PHE A 108 5.67 0.75 2.21
C PHE A 108 6.10 1.14 3.63
N VAL A 109 7.23 1.86 3.74
CA VAL A 109 7.68 2.39 5.04
C VAL A 109 6.60 3.27 5.67
N SER A 110 5.99 4.13 4.87
CA SER A 110 4.99 5.09 5.37
C SER A 110 3.70 4.42 5.83
N ILE A 111 3.38 3.23 5.31
CA ILE A 111 2.20 2.46 5.77
C ILE A 111 2.27 2.21 7.27
N PHE A 112 3.45 1.95 7.81
CA PHE A 112 3.61 1.64 9.24
C PHE A 112 3.22 2.79 10.16
N SER A 113 3.11 4.02 9.65
CA SER A 113 2.65 5.15 10.46
C SER A 113 1.15 5.09 10.74
N GLU A 114 0.38 4.31 9.95
CA GLU A 114 -1.05 4.08 10.20
C GLU A 114 -1.23 2.87 11.12
N LYS A 115 -0.84 3.05 12.37
CA LYS A 115 -0.73 1.96 13.37
C LYS A 115 -2.05 1.25 13.64
N GLU A 116 -3.17 1.93 13.45
CA GLU A 116 -4.50 1.38 13.70
C GLU A 116 -5.03 0.60 12.49
N SER A 117 -4.33 0.62 11.36
CA SER A 117 -4.80 -0.06 10.15
C SER A 117 -4.65 -1.58 10.28
N HIS A 118 -5.56 -2.29 9.63
CA HIS A 118 -5.48 -3.74 9.53
C HIS A 118 -4.24 -4.17 8.74
N ALA A 119 -3.86 -3.38 7.74
CA ALA A 119 -2.64 -3.62 6.95
C ALA A 119 -1.41 -3.75 7.86
N VAL A 120 -1.24 -2.81 8.81
CA VAL A 120 -0.10 -2.85 9.73
C VAL A 120 -0.20 -4.06 10.66
N SER A 121 -1.41 -4.38 11.15
CA SER A 121 -1.61 -5.58 11.98
C SER A 121 -1.17 -6.85 11.26
N MET A 122 -1.52 -6.99 9.99
CA MET A 122 -1.14 -8.15 9.19
C MET A 122 0.36 -8.23 8.96
N LEU A 123 1.00 -7.09 8.68
CA LEU A 123 2.45 -7.05 8.53
C LEU A 123 3.15 -7.48 9.81
N LYS A 124 2.68 -7.00 10.95
CA LYS A 124 3.24 -7.39 12.27
C LYS A 124 3.05 -8.88 12.55
N LEU A 125 1.89 -9.44 12.21
CA LEU A 125 1.64 -10.87 12.38
C LEU A 125 2.59 -11.72 11.52
N ASN A 126 3.06 -11.18 10.42
CA ASN A 126 4.04 -11.81 9.54
C ASN A 126 5.47 -11.44 9.92
N ASN A 127 5.69 -10.84 11.09
CA ASN A 127 7.00 -10.45 11.61
C ASN A 127 7.74 -9.44 10.73
N ILE A 128 7.00 -8.55 10.08
CA ILE A 128 7.58 -7.47 9.30
C ILE A 128 7.40 -6.17 10.07
N SER A 129 8.52 -5.49 10.36
CA SER A 129 8.53 -4.20 11.04
C SER A 129 8.93 -3.09 10.07
N ARG A 130 8.69 -1.85 10.49
CA ARG A 130 9.15 -0.67 9.75
C ARG A 130 10.67 -0.72 9.54
N LEU A 131 11.40 -1.12 10.58
CA LEU A 131 12.87 -1.22 10.50
C LEU A 131 13.30 -2.23 9.45
N ASP A 132 12.62 -3.38 9.36
CA ASP A 132 12.90 -4.38 8.33
C ASP A 132 12.81 -3.79 6.93
N VAL A 133 11.76 -3.00 6.66
CA VAL A 133 11.57 -2.37 5.36
C VAL A 133 12.65 -1.32 5.09
N MET A 134 13.01 -0.53 6.09
CA MET A 134 14.09 0.44 5.98
C MET A 134 15.42 -0.22 5.68
N GLU A 135 15.72 -1.34 6.34
CA GLU A 135 16.92 -2.13 6.07
C GLU A 135 16.89 -2.69 4.64
N GLY A 136 15.70 -3.09 4.17
CA GLY A 136 15.51 -3.55 2.79
C GLY A 136 15.84 -2.46 1.77
N ILE A 137 15.45 -1.22 2.04
CA ILE A 137 15.79 -0.07 1.18
C ILE A 137 17.32 0.12 1.14
N SER A 138 17.98 0.12 2.29
CA SER A 138 19.42 0.29 2.37
C SER A 138 20.15 -0.81 1.62
N SER A 139 19.69 -2.05 1.73
CA SER A 139 20.25 -3.21 1.04
C SER A 139 20.11 -3.07 -0.48
N GLN A 140 18.95 -2.63 -0.96
CA GLN A 140 18.73 -2.41 -2.39
C GLN A 140 19.65 -1.32 -2.94
N LEU A 141 19.87 -0.25 -2.19
CA LEU A 141 20.79 0.81 -2.58
C LEU A 141 22.22 0.33 -2.64
N ALA A 142 22.62 -0.55 -1.73
CA ALA A 142 23.98 -1.10 -1.69
C ALA A 142 24.25 -2.02 -2.88
N ASP A 143 23.21 -2.64 -3.45
CA ASP A 143 23.32 -3.56 -4.59
C ASP A 143 23.36 -2.83 -5.93
N THR A 144 23.20 -1.51 -5.94
CA THR A 144 23.33 -0.69 -7.14
C THR A 144 24.67 0.05 -7.15
#